data_0a414941bbe5ad460347b311197d6d7e
#
_entry.id   0a414941bbe5ad460347b311197d6d7e
#
_cell.length_a   1.000
_cell.length_b   1.000
_cell.length_c   1.000
_cell.angle_alpha   90.00
_cell.angle_beta   90.00
_cell.angle_gamma   90.00
#
_symmetry.space_group_name_H-M   'P 1'
#
loop_
_entity.id
_entity.type
_entity.pdbx_description
1 polymer ?
#
loop_
_entity_poly.entity_id
_entity_poly.type
_entity_poly.pdbx_seq_one_letter_code
_entity_poly.pdbx_strand_id
1 'polypeptide(L)'
;NPESEVPIFESLSRPFPGFAVRWRIGRKSKNGDKAMPLAYIDARDVMDRLDGVVGPQGWQDSYTETASGRMICALSIHLDGEWVTKSDGAGDTQVESEKGAISDAFKRTAVKWGIGRYLYSMEAPWLPIDKWGQFTDSSKKRLAKIADNAAGVKQPTKKEVARWVPSYGALLEYDAEDVDKLLATVGMKLADVDAFCDSKDRPRLEAMLPEQLNKAVEFFLSSKGVEALTTFRGSV
;
A
#
# COMPACT_ATOMS: atom_id res chain seq x y z
N ASN A 1 -15.94 29.27 -7.73
CA ASN A 1 -16.05 27.94 -8.32
C ASN A 1 -16.05 26.92 -7.20
N PRO A 2 -17.13 26.20 -6.94
CA PRO A 2 -17.03 24.99 -6.15
C PRO A 2 -16.30 23.99 -7.04
N GLU A 3 -15.04 23.71 -6.72
CA GLU A 3 -14.36 22.52 -7.18
C GLU A 3 -15.28 21.38 -6.78
N SER A 4 -15.69 20.56 -7.74
CA SER A 4 -16.64 19.47 -7.54
C SER A 4 -16.02 18.50 -6.51
N GLU A 5 -16.50 18.56 -5.28
CA GLU A 5 -16.14 17.59 -4.25
C GLU A 5 -16.50 16.20 -4.79
N VAL A 6 -15.47 15.38 -4.96
CA VAL A 6 -15.68 13.97 -5.35
C VAL A 6 -16.50 13.32 -4.24
N PRO A 7 -17.63 12.68 -4.54
CA PRO A 7 -18.46 12.06 -3.51
C PRO A 7 -17.66 11.13 -2.64
N ILE A 8 -17.88 11.17 -1.31
CA ILE A 8 -17.14 10.36 -0.31
C ILE A 8 -17.09 8.89 -0.72
N PHE A 9 -18.20 8.33 -1.19
CA PHE A 9 -18.27 6.93 -1.61
C PHE A 9 -17.42 6.63 -2.84
N GLU A 10 -17.29 7.57 -3.77
CA GLU A 10 -16.42 7.43 -4.92
C GLU A 10 -14.94 7.42 -4.46
N SER A 11 -14.59 8.32 -3.54
CA SER A 11 -13.25 8.40 -2.97
C SER A 11 -12.89 7.14 -2.16
N LEU A 12 -13.81 6.61 -1.34
CA LEU A 12 -13.62 5.37 -0.58
C LEU A 12 -13.45 4.16 -1.50
N SER A 13 -14.24 4.09 -2.60
CA SER A 13 -14.23 2.94 -3.52
C SER A 13 -13.12 2.99 -4.56
N ARG A 14 -12.40 4.11 -4.67
CA ARG A 14 -11.30 4.25 -5.64
C ARG A 14 -10.29 3.12 -5.49
N PRO A 15 -9.91 2.44 -6.58
CA PRO A 15 -8.90 1.40 -6.53
C PRO A 15 -7.61 1.87 -5.87
N PHE A 16 -6.93 0.96 -5.18
CA PHE A 16 -5.57 1.18 -4.70
C PHE A 16 -4.59 1.04 -5.85
N PRO A 17 -3.46 1.76 -5.83
CA PRO A 17 -2.39 1.54 -6.81
C PRO A 17 -1.91 0.08 -6.79
N GLY A 18 -1.46 -0.40 -7.94
CA GLY A 18 -1.10 -1.81 -8.11
C GLY A 18 -0.08 -2.32 -7.09
N PHE A 19 0.87 -1.46 -6.69
CA PHE A 19 1.89 -1.83 -5.70
C PHE A 19 1.37 -1.98 -4.25
N ALA A 20 0.21 -1.40 -3.90
CA ALA A 20 -0.44 -1.61 -2.60
C ALA A 20 -1.20 -2.94 -2.56
N VAL A 21 -1.51 -3.53 -3.71
CA VAL A 21 -2.19 -4.82 -3.80
C VAL A 21 -1.19 -5.94 -3.53
N ARG A 22 -1.46 -6.72 -2.50
CA ARG A 22 -0.67 -7.88 -2.13
C ARG A 22 -1.34 -9.15 -2.64
N TRP A 23 -0.56 -10.20 -2.78
CA TRP A 23 -1.01 -11.45 -3.33
C TRP A 23 -0.65 -12.62 -2.42
N ARG A 24 -1.61 -13.47 -2.14
CA ARG A 24 -1.37 -14.74 -1.45
C ARG A 24 -1.77 -15.92 -2.34
N ILE A 25 -1.21 -17.08 -2.04
CA ILE A 25 -1.61 -18.34 -2.65
C ILE A 25 -3.02 -18.67 -2.18
N GLY A 26 -3.89 -18.85 -3.15
CA GLY A 26 -5.23 -19.37 -2.93
C GLY A 26 -5.28 -20.88 -3.19
N ARG A 27 -6.19 -21.30 -4.07
CA ARG A 27 -6.35 -22.70 -4.43
C ARG A 27 -5.17 -23.18 -5.29
N LYS A 28 -4.56 -24.32 -4.92
CA LYS A 28 -3.51 -24.97 -5.71
C LYS A 28 -4.10 -25.94 -6.73
N SER A 29 -3.40 -26.12 -7.86
CA SER A 29 -3.69 -27.14 -8.87
C SER A 29 -3.51 -28.56 -8.29
N LYS A 30 -4.11 -29.56 -8.93
CA LYS A 30 -3.94 -30.97 -8.50
C LYS A 30 -2.48 -31.40 -8.50
N ASN A 31 -1.69 -30.92 -9.45
CA ASN A 31 -0.26 -31.25 -9.56
C ASN A 31 0.64 -30.42 -8.64
N GLY A 32 0.08 -29.40 -7.95
CA GLY A 32 0.84 -28.54 -7.06
C GLY A 32 1.82 -27.57 -7.74
N ASP A 33 1.79 -27.47 -9.08
CA ASP A 33 2.69 -26.64 -9.89
C ASP A 33 2.17 -25.22 -10.15
N LYS A 34 0.86 -24.99 -9.91
CA LYS A 34 0.17 -23.71 -10.13
C LYS A 34 -0.76 -23.39 -8.97
N ALA A 35 -1.05 -22.12 -8.81
CA ALA A 35 -2.05 -21.65 -7.87
C ALA A 35 -2.87 -20.47 -8.44
N MET A 36 -4.08 -20.33 -7.96
CA MET A 36 -4.87 -19.11 -8.15
C MET A 36 -4.44 -18.07 -7.14
N PRO A 37 -4.17 -16.82 -7.56
CA PRO A 37 -3.85 -15.74 -6.66
C PRO A 37 -5.10 -15.24 -5.94
N LEU A 38 -4.92 -14.78 -4.70
CA LEU A 38 -5.91 -14.01 -3.97
C LEU A 38 -5.32 -12.62 -3.69
N ALA A 39 -5.95 -11.59 -4.26
CA ALA A 39 -5.60 -10.20 -4.02
C ALA A 39 -6.09 -9.74 -2.65
N TYR A 40 -5.29 -8.96 -1.95
CA TYR A 40 -5.68 -8.32 -0.69
C TYR A 40 -4.92 -7.03 -0.45
N ILE A 41 -5.43 -6.22 0.47
CA ILE A 41 -4.79 -5.04 1.03
C ILE A 41 -4.62 -5.23 2.53
N ASP A 42 -3.70 -4.50 3.15
CA ASP A 42 -3.51 -4.52 4.58
C ASP A 42 -4.57 -3.65 5.30
N ALA A 43 -4.76 -3.90 6.60
CA ALA A 43 -5.66 -3.08 7.41
C ALA A 43 -5.19 -1.61 7.46
N ARG A 44 -3.89 -1.37 7.38
CA ARG A 44 -3.32 -0.02 7.31
C ARG A 44 -3.73 0.73 6.06
N ASP A 45 -3.73 0.06 4.89
CA ASP A 45 -4.22 0.66 3.65
C ASP A 45 -5.68 1.14 3.77
N VAL A 46 -6.49 0.40 4.54
CA VAL A 46 -7.89 0.78 4.85
C VAL A 46 -7.95 2.01 5.75
N MET A 47 -7.14 2.03 6.83
CA MET A 47 -7.07 3.17 7.74
C MET A 47 -6.62 4.44 7.01
N ASP A 48 -5.54 4.34 6.21
CA ASP A 48 -5.03 5.46 5.41
C ASP A 48 -6.06 6.00 4.43
N ARG A 49 -6.87 5.10 3.83
CA ARG A 49 -7.97 5.52 2.96
C ARG A 49 -9.06 6.26 3.73
N LEU A 50 -9.43 5.78 4.90
CA LEU A 50 -10.43 6.42 5.76
C LEU A 50 -9.92 7.79 6.23
N ASP A 51 -8.69 7.85 6.73
CA ASP A 51 -8.06 9.11 7.16
C ASP A 51 -7.97 10.13 6.02
N GLY A 52 -7.59 9.69 4.82
CA GLY A 52 -7.47 10.56 3.65
C GLY A 52 -8.82 11.05 3.08
N VAL A 53 -9.92 10.33 3.31
CA VAL A 53 -11.24 10.68 2.74
C VAL A 53 -12.13 11.43 3.74
N VAL A 54 -12.17 10.98 4.99
CA VAL A 54 -13.08 11.55 6.00
C VAL A 54 -12.33 12.16 7.20
N GLY A 55 -11.01 12.08 7.20
CA GLY A 55 -10.18 12.49 8.32
C GLY A 55 -10.17 11.47 9.47
N PRO A 56 -9.14 11.49 10.35
CA PRO A 56 -9.02 10.53 11.46
C PRO A 56 -10.15 10.64 12.49
N GLN A 57 -10.86 11.76 12.54
CA GLN A 57 -12.02 11.98 13.40
C GLN A 57 -13.35 11.62 12.71
N GLY A 58 -13.32 11.36 11.41
CA GLY A 58 -14.50 11.09 10.60
C GLY A 58 -14.89 9.61 10.56
N TRP A 59 -14.15 8.74 11.23
CA TRP A 59 -14.46 7.33 11.31
C TRP A 59 -14.11 6.75 12.69
N GLN A 60 -14.75 5.65 13.04
CA GLN A 60 -14.46 4.89 14.25
C GLN A 60 -14.85 3.42 14.05
N ASP A 61 -14.21 2.52 14.79
CA ASP A 61 -14.52 1.11 14.77
C ASP A 61 -14.76 0.55 16.17
N SER A 62 -15.49 -0.54 16.23
CA SER A 62 -15.66 -1.33 17.46
C SER A 62 -15.78 -2.79 17.12
N TYR A 63 -15.45 -3.65 18.08
CA TYR A 63 -15.38 -5.09 17.90
C TYR A 63 -16.20 -5.80 18.96
N THR A 64 -16.91 -6.84 18.52
CA THR A 64 -17.69 -7.71 19.39
C THR A 64 -17.40 -9.16 19.04
N GLU A 65 -17.06 -9.95 20.03
CA GLU A 65 -16.92 -11.40 19.87
C GLU A 65 -18.29 -12.07 20.04
N THR A 66 -18.65 -12.93 19.11
CA THR A 66 -19.87 -13.75 19.20
C THR A 66 -19.66 -14.94 20.13
N ALA A 67 -20.74 -15.58 20.58
CA ALA A 67 -20.69 -16.79 21.39
C ALA A 67 -19.93 -17.95 20.70
N SER A 68 -19.79 -17.94 19.38
CA SER A 68 -19.01 -18.91 18.61
C SER A 68 -17.53 -18.51 18.43
N GLY A 69 -17.08 -17.43 19.05
CA GLY A 69 -15.68 -16.96 18.93
C GLY A 69 -15.39 -16.14 17.66
N ARG A 70 -16.43 -15.73 16.92
CA ARG A 70 -16.26 -14.89 15.74
C ARG A 70 -16.10 -13.43 16.12
N MET A 71 -15.16 -12.75 15.49
CA MET A 71 -14.98 -11.32 15.63
C MET A 71 -15.86 -10.58 14.63
N ILE A 72 -16.75 -9.71 15.12
CA ILE A 72 -17.56 -8.77 14.33
C ILE A 72 -16.95 -7.39 14.48
N CYS A 73 -16.68 -6.73 13.38
CA CYS A 73 -16.29 -5.32 13.33
C CYS A 73 -17.51 -4.47 12.96
N ALA A 74 -17.76 -3.41 13.69
CA ALA A 74 -18.67 -2.33 13.33
C ALA A 74 -17.82 -1.10 12.97
N LEU A 75 -17.81 -0.72 11.71
CA LEU A 75 -17.10 0.45 11.19
C LEU A 75 -18.11 1.55 10.89
N SER A 76 -17.95 2.67 11.57
CA SER A 76 -18.82 3.85 11.44
C SER A 76 -18.10 4.98 10.76
N ILE A 77 -18.78 5.69 9.87
CA ILE A 77 -18.31 6.92 9.22
C ILE A 77 -19.29 8.02 9.53
N HIS A 78 -18.77 9.20 9.86
CA HIS A 78 -19.56 10.40 10.11
C HIS A 78 -19.94 11.05 8.78
N LEU A 79 -21.22 11.09 8.44
CA LEU A 79 -21.76 11.59 7.19
C LEU A 79 -22.93 12.54 7.49
N ASP A 80 -22.88 13.74 6.95
CA ASP A 80 -23.97 14.74 7.05
C ASP A 80 -24.48 14.97 8.49
N GLY A 81 -23.56 14.91 9.47
CA GLY A 81 -23.88 15.13 10.88
C GLY A 81 -24.29 13.86 11.65
N GLU A 82 -24.35 12.72 11.00
CA GLU A 82 -24.75 11.45 11.62
C GLU A 82 -23.68 10.35 11.46
N TRP A 83 -23.62 9.45 12.45
CA TRP A 83 -22.78 8.26 12.38
C TRP A 83 -23.52 7.11 11.68
N VAL A 84 -23.06 6.74 10.50
CA VAL A 84 -23.57 5.59 9.77
C VAL A 84 -22.67 4.39 9.99
N THR A 85 -23.23 3.27 10.42
CA THR A 85 -22.47 2.06 10.79
C THR A 85 -22.76 0.91 9.84
N LYS A 86 -21.71 0.22 9.41
CA LYS A 86 -21.80 -1.08 8.72
C LYS A 86 -20.99 -2.11 9.49
N SER A 87 -21.45 -3.36 9.52
CA SER A 87 -20.81 -4.42 10.28
C SER A 87 -20.60 -5.66 9.42
N ASP A 88 -19.50 -6.36 9.65
CA ASP A 88 -19.19 -7.68 9.08
C ASP A 88 -18.27 -8.45 10.03
N GLY A 89 -18.20 -9.76 9.85
CA GLY A 89 -17.38 -10.65 10.68
C GLY A 89 -16.42 -11.49 9.91
N ALA A 90 -15.31 -11.85 10.54
CA ALA A 90 -14.43 -12.88 10.04
C ALA A 90 -15.11 -14.26 10.18
N GLY A 91 -14.99 -15.11 9.14
CA GLY A 91 -15.50 -16.49 9.19
C GLY A 91 -14.67 -17.36 10.14
N ASP A 92 -15.25 -18.51 10.56
CA ASP A 92 -14.54 -19.53 11.34
C ASP A 92 -13.42 -20.16 10.47
N THR A 93 -12.23 -19.65 10.55
CA THR A 93 -11.04 -20.39 10.15
C THR A 93 -10.28 -20.77 11.41
N GLN A 94 -10.29 -22.04 11.76
CA GLN A 94 -9.57 -22.63 12.91
C GLN A 94 -8.05 -22.41 12.88
N VAL A 95 -7.54 -21.58 11.97
CA VAL A 95 -6.11 -21.42 11.68
C VAL A 95 -5.61 -19.99 11.87
N GLU A 96 -6.47 -19.00 12.03
CA GLU A 96 -6.01 -17.63 12.25
C GLU A 96 -5.96 -17.32 13.76
N SER A 97 -4.75 -17.03 14.25
CA SER A 97 -4.54 -16.56 15.60
C SER A 97 -5.44 -15.35 15.89
N GLU A 98 -5.85 -15.15 17.16
CA GLU A 98 -6.63 -14.00 17.64
C GLU A 98 -6.20 -12.64 17.07
N LYS A 99 -4.89 -12.49 16.79
CA LYS A 99 -4.32 -11.28 16.18
C LYS A 99 -4.75 -11.03 14.73
N GLY A 100 -5.12 -12.07 13.98
CA GLY A 100 -5.59 -11.96 12.59
C GLY A 100 -7.08 -11.62 12.50
N ALA A 101 -7.89 -12.09 13.45
CA ALA A 101 -9.35 -11.98 13.42
C ALA A 101 -9.85 -10.53 13.39
N ILE A 102 -9.25 -9.64 14.19
CA ILE A 102 -9.59 -8.20 14.24
C ILE A 102 -9.32 -7.54 12.89
N SER A 103 -8.11 -7.73 12.36
CA SER A 103 -7.72 -7.14 11.07
C SER A 103 -8.54 -7.70 9.90
N ASP A 104 -8.94 -8.96 9.96
CA ASP A 104 -9.78 -9.56 8.92
C ASP A 104 -11.22 -9.05 8.99
N ALA A 105 -11.83 -8.99 10.18
CA ALA A 105 -13.13 -8.40 10.39
C ALA A 105 -13.19 -6.94 9.93
N PHE A 106 -12.17 -6.14 10.25
CA PHE A 106 -12.07 -4.75 9.81
C PHE A 106 -12.04 -4.62 8.29
N LYS A 107 -11.16 -5.33 7.61
CA LYS A 107 -11.07 -5.32 6.14
C LYS A 107 -12.36 -5.78 5.47
N ARG A 108 -13.01 -6.81 6.00
CA ARG A 108 -14.31 -7.28 5.50
C ARG A 108 -15.39 -6.22 5.63
N THR A 109 -15.42 -5.53 6.78
CA THR A 109 -16.38 -4.43 7.01
C THR A 109 -16.09 -3.25 6.07
N ALA A 110 -14.84 -2.93 5.83
CA ALA A 110 -14.42 -1.87 4.89
C ALA A 110 -14.92 -2.11 3.45
N VAL A 111 -15.02 -3.37 3.02
CA VAL A 111 -15.59 -3.74 1.70
C VAL A 111 -17.06 -3.28 1.58
N LYS A 112 -17.82 -3.25 2.67
CA LYS A 112 -19.20 -2.71 2.67
C LYS A 112 -19.25 -1.21 2.41
N TRP A 113 -18.18 -0.50 2.72
CA TRP A 113 -17.96 0.91 2.40
C TRP A 113 -17.36 1.15 1.00
N GLY A 114 -17.11 0.08 0.24
CA GLY A 114 -16.49 0.14 -1.09
C GLY A 114 -14.98 -0.03 -1.09
N ILE A 115 -14.32 0.11 0.07
CA ILE A 115 -12.85 0.07 0.17
C ILE A 115 -12.36 -1.34 -0.19
N GLY A 116 -11.54 -1.43 -1.24
CA GLY A 116 -10.99 -2.70 -1.71
C GLY A 116 -12.02 -3.66 -2.34
N ARG A 117 -13.27 -3.25 -2.56
CA ARG A 117 -14.31 -4.12 -3.13
C ARG A 117 -13.94 -4.62 -4.52
N TYR A 118 -13.29 -3.82 -5.35
CA TYR A 118 -12.84 -4.17 -6.70
C TYR A 118 -11.89 -5.38 -6.73
N LEU A 119 -11.17 -5.67 -5.64
CA LEU A 119 -10.25 -6.81 -5.55
C LEU A 119 -10.94 -8.16 -5.79
N TYR A 120 -12.23 -8.26 -5.46
CA TYR A 120 -13.02 -9.48 -5.66
C TYR A 120 -13.40 -9.73 -7.12
N SER A 121 -13.31 -8.71 -7.98
CA SER A 121 -13.57 -8.81 -9.42
C SER A 121 -12.29 -8.88 -10.25
N MET A 122 -11.12 -8.88 -9.62
CA MET A 122 -9.85 -8.96 -10.33
C MET A 122 -9.63 -10.33 -10.97
N GLU A 123 -8.92 -10.33 -12.10
CA GLU A 123 -8.50 -11.57 -12.77
C GLU A 123 -7.63 -12.41 -11.82
N ALA A 124 -7.97 -13.70 -11.70
CA ALA A 124 -7.27 -14.66 -10.87
C ALA A 124 -6.82 -15.89 -11.68
N PRO A 125 -5.85 -15.76 -12.60
CA PRO A 125 -5.42 -16.84 -13.45
C PRO A 125 -4.62 -17.90 -12.68
N TRP A 126 -4.58 -19.12 -13.21
CA TRP A 126 -3.67 -20.15 -12.73
C TRP A 126 -2.23 -19.79 -13.08
N LEU A 127 -1.40 -19.52 -12.08
CA LEU A 127 -0.02 -19.09 -12.23
C LEU A 127 0.95 -20.09 -11.64
N PRO A 128 2.12 -20.28 -12.27
CA PRO A 128 3.19 -21.14 -11.75
C PRO A 128 3.63 -20.72 -10.35
N ILE A 129 3.86 -21.73 -9.51
CA ILE A 129 4.49 -21.59 -8.19
C ILE A 129 5.79 -22.39 -8.16
N ASP A 130 6.70 -21.98 -7.31
CA ASP A 130 7.98 -22.65 -7.09
C ASP A 130 7.86 -23.85 -6.13
N LYS A 131 8.96 -24.52 -5.90
CA LYS A 131 9.04 -25.69 -5.00
C LYS A 131 8.69 -25.40 -3.55
N TRP A 132 8.73 -24.12 -3.13
CA TRP A 132 8.33 -23.69 -1.79
C TRP A 132 6.86 -23.22 -1.73
N GLY A 133 6.15 -23.30 -2.85
CA GLY A 133 4.76 -22.90 -2.95
C GLY A 133 4.56 -21.40 -3.03
N GLN A 134 5.56 -20.64 -3.49
CA GLN A 134 5.48 -19.20 -3.74
C GLN A 134 5.31 -18.92 -5.23
N PHE A 135 4.67 -17.80 -5.59
CA PHE A 135 4.61 -17.37 -6.98
C PHE A 135 6.00 -17.13 -7.55
N THR A 136 6.26 -17.66 -8.75
CA THR A 136 7.52 -17.41 -9.47
C THR A 136 7.65 -15.94 -9.84
N ASP A 137 8.85 -15.48 -10.20
CA ASP A 137 9.05 -14.06 -10.57
C ASP A 137 8.27 -13.67 -11.82
N SER A 138 8.10 -14.57 -12.78
CA SER A 138 7.23 -14.32 -13.93
C SER A 138 5.76 -14.18 -13.53
N SER A 139 5.31 -14.99 -12.56
CA SER A 139 3.97 -14.89 -11.98
C SER A 139 3.78 -13.57 -11.24
N LYS A 140 4.75 -13.16 -10.42
CA LYS A 140 4.72 -11.87 -9.72
C LYS A 140 4.63 -10.67 -10.67
N LYS A 141 5.40 -10.68 -11.77
CA LYS A 141 5.31 -9.64 -12.81
C LYS A 141 3.92 -9.58 -13.44
N ARG A 142 3.31 -10.73 -13.72
CA ARG A 142 1.94 -10.79 -14.25
C ARG A 142 0.91 -10.28 -13.24
N LEU A 143 1.05 -10.63 -11.97
CA LEU A 143 0.19 -10.16 -10.88
C LEU A 143 0.26 -8.65 -10.70
N ALA A 144 1.45 -8.06 -10.75
CA ALA A 144 1.63 -6.61 -10.71
C ALA A 144 0.86 -5.94 -11.86
N LYS A 145 0.98 -6.46 -13.10
CA LYS A 145 0.25 -5.92 -14.24
C LYS A 145 -1.27 -6.06 -14.09
N ILE A 146 -1.76 -7.15 -13.51
CA ILE A 146 -3.19 -7.33 -13.23
C ILE A 146 -3.67 -6.26 -12.24
N ALA A 147 -2.88 -6.00 -11.18
CA ALA A 147 -3.21 -4.99 -10.18
C ALA A 147 -3.22 -3.58 -10.79
N ASP A 148 -2.22 -3.22 -11.60
CA ASP A 148 -2.16 -1.93 -12.29
C ASP A 148 -3.35 -1.71 -13.22
N ASN A 149 -3.72 -2.74 -14.00
CA ASN A 149 -4.87 -2.67 -14.89
C ASN A 149 -6.19 -2.49 -14.13
N ALA A 150 -6.36 -3.20 -13.01
CA ALA A 150 -7.56 -3.10 -12.17
C ALA A 150 -7.67 -1.74 -11.49
N ALA A 151 -6.56 -1.07 -11.22
CA ALA A 151 -6.51 0.28 -10.71
C ALA A 151 -7.01 1.32 -11.74
N GLY A 152 -7.24 0.93 -13.00
CA GLY A 152 -7.54 1.87 -14.08
C GLY A 152 -6.38 2.81 -14.38
N VAL A 153 -5.23 2.54 -13.80
CA VAL A 153 -4.02 3.33 -13.95
C VAL A 153 -3.33 2.86 -15.22
N LYS A 154 -3.34 3.66 -16.27
CA LYS A 154 -2.19 3.65 -17.19
C LYS A 154 -0.98 3.68 -16.28
N GLN A 155 -0.02 2.74 -16.44
CA GLN A 155 1.16 2.68 -15.57
C GLN A 155 1.59 4.10 -15.22
N PRO A 156 1.56 4.48 -13.92
CA PRO A 156 1.85 5.85 -13.56
C PRO A 156 3.20 6.19 -14.14
N THR A 157 3.29 7.32 -14.80
CA THR A 157 4.59 7.84 -15.20
C THR A 157 5.48 7.92 -13.97
N LYS A 158 6.79 7.80 -14.15
CA LYS A 158 7.75 7.91 -13.02
C LYS A 158 7.43 9.11 -12.09
N LYS A 159 6.85 10.17 -12.65
CA LYS A 159 6.44 11.39 -11.96
C LYS A 159 5.15 11.22 -11.12
N GLU A 160 4.24 10.33 -11.51
CA GLU A 160 2.99 10.04 -10.76
C GLU A 160 3.23 9.03 -9.65
N VAL A 161 4.16 8.08 -9.82
CA VAL A 161 4.60 7.18 -8.74
C VAL A 161 5.27 7.97 -7.61
N ALA A 162 6.03 9.02 -7.95
CA ALA A 162 6.68 9.89 -6.98
C ALA A 162 5.69 10.76 -6.17
N ARG A 163 4.48 11.01 -6.68
CA ARG A 163 3.44 11.78 -5.97
C ARG A 163 2.55 10.94 -5.07
N TRP A 164 2.58 9.62 -5.22
CA TRP A 164 1.74 8.74 -4.43
C TRP A 164 2.62 7.99 -3.42
N VAL A 165 2.79 8.58 -2.26
CA VAL A 165 3.31 7.93 -1.07
C VAL A 165 2.12 7.54 -0.22
N PRO A 166 1.87 6.23 0.02
CA PRO A 166 0.93 5.85 1.04
C PRO A 166 1.42 6.46 2.35
N SER A 167 0.52 7.04 3.11
CA SER A 167 0.79 7.50 4.47
C SER A 167 1.08 6.33 5.41
N TYR A 168 2.13 5.59 5.14
CA TYR A 168 2.71 4.66 6.08
C TYR A 168 3.54 5.44 7.08
N GLY A 169 2.91 5.69 8.23
CA GLY A 169 3.56 6.18 9.43
C GLY A 169 4.54 7.33 9.20
N ALA A 170 4.00 8.54 9.16
CA ALA A 170 4.74 9.78 9.37
C ALA A 170 6.07 9.86 8.61
N LEU A 171 6.05 9.81 7.29
CA LEU A 171 7.11 10.42 6.51
C LEU A 171 6.67 10.55 5.05
N LEU A 172 6.30 11.79 4.75
CA LEU A 172 6.63 12.46 3.51
C LEU A 172 5.87 11.96 2.29
N GLU A 173 4.81 12.65 1.97
CA GLU A 173 4.67 13.08 0.57
C GLU A 173 6.08 13.47 0.11
N TYR A 174 6.61 12.79 -0.92
CA TYR A 174 7.91 13.18 -1.46
C TYR A 174 7.76 14.58 -2.04
N ASP A 175 8.01 15.56 -1.22
CA ASP A 175 8.32 16.90 -1.62
C ASP A 175 9.85 16.98 -1.77
N ALA A 176 10.31 17.25 -2.98
CA ALA A 176 11.74 17.43 -3.26
C ALA A 176 12.36 18.48 -2.34
N GLU A 177 11.60 19.50 -1.95
CA GLU A 177 12.02 20.55 -1.03
C GLU A 177 12.22 20.02 0.40
N ASP A 178 11.34 19.12 0.87
CA ASP A 178 11.47 18.53 2.20
C ASP A 178 12.61 17.50 2.26
N VAL A 179 12.83 16.72 1.20
CA VAL A 179 13.98 15.83 1.10
C VAL A 179 15.28 16.63 1.05
N ASP A 180 15.33 17.74 0.31
CA ASP A 180 16.52 18.60 0.25
C ASP A 180 16.81 19.24 1.63
N LYS A 181 15.78 19.66 2.37
CA LYS A 181 15.91 20.14 3.76
C LYS A 181 16.47 19.06 4.70
N LEU A 182 16.00 17.82 4.57
CA LEU A 182 16.52 16.70 5.35
C LEU A 182 17.98 16.40 5.02
N LEU A 183 18.33 16.34 3.75
CA LEU A 183 19.72 16.12 3.31
C LEU A 183 20.63 17.27 3.73
N ALA A 184 20.13 18.51 3.78
CA ALA A 184 20.89 19.67 4.25
C ALA A 184 21.31 19.52 5.73
N THR A 185 20.57 18.77 6.56
CA THR A 185 20.95 18.49 7.96
C THR A 185 22.26 17.71 8.07
N VAL A 186 22.63 16.98 7.05
CA VAL A 186 23.89 16.21 6.95
C VAL A 186 24.86 16.83 5.95
N GLY A 187 24.59 18.06 5.49
CA GLY A 187 25.47 18.81 4.57
C GLY A 187 25.40 18.35 3.11
N MET A 188 24.31 17.65 2.73
CA MET A 188 24.09 17.12 1.39
C MET A 188 22.93 17.83 0.70
N LYS A 189 22.86 17.72 -0.64
CA LYS A 189 21.78 18.22 -1.47
C LYS A 189 21.16 17.08 -2.28
N LEU A 190 19.90 17.22 -2.64
CA LEU A 190 19.20 16.25 -3.48
C LEU A 190 19.96 16.02 -4.81
N ALA A 191 20.51 17.08 -5.40
CA ALA A 191 21.32 16.99 -6.63
C ALA A 191 22.56 16.08 -6.47
N ASP A 192 23.18 16.05 -5.28
CA ASP A 192 24.33 15.18 -5.01
C ASP A 192 23.91 13.70 -4.98
N VAL A 193 22.71 13.44 -4.39
CA VAL A 193 22.14 12.09 -4.32
C VAL A 193 21.73 11.60 -5.71
N ASP A 194 21.11 12.45 -6.51
CA ASP A 194 20.72 12.11 -7.88
C ASP A 194 21.92 11.79 -8.76
N ALA A 195 22.98 12.61 -8.68
CA ALA A 195 24.23 12.36 -9.41
C ALA A 195 24.91 11.06 -8.95
N PHE A 196 24.87 10.76 -7.65
CA PHE A 196 25.36 9.49 -7.11
C PHE A 196 24.55 8.29 -7.63
N CYS A 197 23.23 8.38 -7.62
CA CYS A 197 22.35 7.35 -8.15
C CYS A 197 22.61 7.09 -9.64
N ASP A 198 22.72 8.15 -10.44
CA ASP A 198 23.05 8.06 -11.87
C ASP A 198 24.41 7.36 -12.09
N SER A 199 25.42 7.69 -11.28
CA SER A 199 26.76 7.09 -11.37
C SER A 199 26.78 5.59 -11.06
N LYS A 200 25.76 5.08 -10.34
CA LYS A 200 25.60 3.69 -9.92
C LYS A 200 24.54 2.93 -10.73
N ASP A 201 24.01 3.54 -11.81
CA ASP A 201 22.89 3.00 -12.59
C ASP A 201 21.68 2.63 -11.73
N ARG A 202 21.39 3.48 -10.74
CA ARG A 202 20.26 3.34 -9.82
C ARG A 202 19.21 4.39 -10.10
N PRO A 203 17.92 4.08 -9.82
CA PRO A 203 16.86 5.08 -9.95
C PRO A 203 17.14 6.24 -9.00
N ARG A 204 16.87 7.47 -9.45
CA ARG A 204 16.85 8.67 -8.58
C ARG A 204 15.77 8.55 -7.54
N LEU A 205 15.86 9.31 -6.44
CA LEU A 205 14.87 9.24 -5.36
C LEU A 205 13.44 9.45 -5.87
N GLU A 206 13.23 10.38 -6.79
CA GLU A 206 11.93 10.66 -7.42
C GLU A 206 11.32 9.48 -8.21
N ALA A 207 12.16 8.52 -8.60
CA ALA A 207 11.77 7.34 -9.38
C ALA A 207 11.70 6.06 -8.54
N MET A 208 11.98 6.14 -7.24
CA MET A 208 11.94 5.00 -6.33
C MET A 208 10.52 4.71 -5.85
N LEU A 209 10.22 3.44 -5.60
CA LEU A 209 9.01 3.05 -4.88
C LEU A 209 9.10 3.54 -3.42
N PRO A 210 7.97 3.81 -2.75
CA PRO A 210 7.96 4.37 -1.39
C PRO A 210 8.84 3.61 -0.39
N GLU A 211 8.79 2.28 -0.37
CA GLU A 211 9.65 1.47 0.51
C GLU A 211 11.13 1.58 0.17
N GLN A 212 11.45 1.76 -1.11
CA GLN A 212 12.83 1.97 -1.57
C GLN A 212 13.29 3.39 -1.24
N LEU A 213 12.39 4.37 -1.41
CA LEU A 213 12.65 5.76 -1.10
C LEU A 213 12.98 5.94 0.38
N ASN A 214 12.16 5.40 1.30
CA ASN A 214 12.43 5.48 2.74
C ASN A 214 13.78 4.89 3.11
N LYS A 215 14.09 3.69 2.60
CA LYS A 215 15.41 3.05 2.83
C LYS A 215 16.56 3.86 2.22
N ALA A 216 16.35 4.46 1.06
CA ALA A 216 17.37 5.28 0.40
C ALA A 216 17.61 6.58 1.19
N VAL A 217 16.56 7.28 1.61
CA VAL A 217 16.67 8.50 2.44
C VAL A 217 17.33 8.17 3.78
N GLU A 218 16.90 7.11 4.48
CA GLU A 218 17.55 6.65 5.72
C GLU A 218 19.03 6.33 5.51
N PHE A 219 19.38 5.67 4.39
CA PHE A 219 20.77 5.40 4.06
C PHE A 219 21.56 6.69 3.86
N PHE A 220 21.07 7.64 3.05
CA PHE A 220 21.80 8.88 2.77
C PHE A 220 21.91 9.82 3.98
N LEU A 221 20.99 9.70 4.94
CA LEU A 221 21.11 10.42 6.24
C LEU A 221 22.04 9.69 7.22
N SER A 222 22.41 8.44 6.98
CA SER A 222 23.34 7.70 7.82
C SER A 222 24.79 8.12 7.61
N SER A 223 25.66 7.86 8.59
CA SER A 223 27.10 8.11 8.47
C SER A 223 27.71 7.42 7.24
N LYS A 224 27.26 6.21 6.90
CA LYS A 224 27.73 5.48 5.71
C LYS A 224 27.31 6.14 4.40
N GLY A 225 26.08 6.63 4.34
CA GLY A 225 25.56 7.34 3.16
C GLY A 225 26.27 8.68 2.96
N VAL A 226 26.46 9.43 4.04
CA VAL A 226 27.20 10.69 4.02
C VAL A 226 28.65 10.49 3.56
N GLU A 227 29.32 9.45 4.06
CA GLU A 227 30.69 9.09 3.62
C GLU A 227 30.73 8.72 2.13
N ALA A 228 29.76 7.93 1.67
CA ALA A 228 29.66 7.53 0.27
C ALA A 228 29.46 8.73 -0.68
N LEU A 229 28.58 9.66 -0.30
CA LEU A 229 28.33 10.88 -1.07
C LEU A 229 29.52 11.84 -1.02
N THR A 230 30.17 11.98 0.13
CA THR A 230 31.37 12.82 0.29
C THR A 230 32.52 12.31 -0.59
N THR A 231 32.74 11.00 -0.58
CA THR A 231 33.73 10.34 -1.42
C THR A 231 33.42 10.53 -2.90
N PHE A 232 32.18 10.40 -3.28
CA PHE A 232 31.74 10.62 -4.67
C PHE A 232 31.97 12.07 -5.11
N ARG A 233 31.58 13.06 -4.30
CA ARG A 233 31.81 14.50 -4.60
C ARG A 233 33.29 14.86 -4.72
N GLY A 234 34.15 14.16 -3.99
CA GLY A 234 35.60 14.35 -4.10
C GLY A 234 36.24 13.68 -5.32
N SER A 235 35.48 12.85 -6.05
CA SER A 235 35.94 12.10 -7.24
C SER A 235 35.42 12.69 -8.55
N VAL A 236 34.58 13.72 -8.51
CA VAL A 236 34.04 14.48 -9.65
C VAL A 236 34.61 15.87 -9.63
#